data_ae262501ceca503fea37c5d47d416f08
#
_entry.id   ae262501ceca503fea37c5d47d416f08
#
_cell.length_a   1.000
_cell.length_b   1.000
_cell.length_c   1.000
_cell.angle_alpha   90.00
_cell.angle_beta   90.00
_cell.angle_gamma   90.00
#
_symmetry.space_group_name_H-M   'P 1'
#
loop_
_entity.id
_entity.type
_entity.pdbx_description
1 polymer ?
#
loop_
_entity_poly.entity_id
_entity_poly.type
_entity_poly.pdbx_seq_one_letter_code
_entity_poly.pdbx_strand_id
1 'polypeptide(L)'
;LSPVQGNTHSWIQFKGRWKSFHAYSNHFNMGYLSELVLSSKNLMNNYTASVLQAPAFTPTPHSTIVFNEAFRANQYVALGLTPIWRFSKLFHCQFGFYGFMPLYEIQKQAIANNPNVATARYGKFLNSFNYMGEASLVLKLPFISISLYANGYSYPKQNFNIGLNIGYL
;
A
#
# COMPACT_ATOMS: atom_id res chain seq x y z
N LEU A 1 34.31 -3.71 25.07
CA LEU A 1 32.91 -3.67 24.66
C LEU A 1 32.46 -2.22 24.83
N SER A 2 32.46 -1.44 23.72
CA SER A 2 31.94 -0.08 23.70
C SER A 2 30.42 -0.16 23.80
N PRO A 3 29.76 0.65 24.65
CA PRO A 3 28.31 0.71 24.65
C PRO A 3 27.82 1.21 23.29
N VAL A 4 26.95 0.46 22.65
CA VAL A 4 26.22 0.91 21.46
C VAL A 4 25.33 2.06 21.93
N GLN A 5 25.75 3.30 21.63
CA GLN A 5 24.92 4.49 21.83
C GLN A 5 23.74 4.38 20.86
N GLY A 6 22.62 3.85 21.34
CA GLY A 6 21.36 3.89 20.63
C GLY A 6 20.90 5.34 20.57
N ASN A 7 21.07 5.99 19.43
CA ASN A 7 20.43 7.27 19.15
C ASN A 7 18.92 7.03 19.09
N THR A 8 18.23 7.35 20.18
CA THR A 8 16.77 7.40 20.23
C THR A 8 16.32 8.60 19.43
N HIS A 9 15.99 8.38 18.14
CA HIS A 9 15.39 9.42 17.31
C HIS A 9 13.89 9.50 17.62
N SER A 10 13.48 10.57 18.28
CA SER A 10 12.07 10.91 18.42
C SER A 10 11.51 11.34 17.07
N TRP A 11 10.37 10.81 16.68
CA TRP A 11 9.66 11.17 15.45
C TRP A 11 8.17 11.27 15.72
N ILE A 12 7.49 12.08 14.93
CA ILE A 12 6.04 12.25 14.97
C ILE A 12 5.48 11.80 13.63
N GLN A 13 4.39 11.03 13.65
CA GLN A 13 3.68 10.61 12.47
C GLN A 13 2.19 10.91 12.61
N PHE A 14 1.64 11.55 11.60
CA PHE A 14 0.21 11.70 11.41
C PHE A 14 -0.24 10.78 10.27
N LYS A 15 -1.29 9.99 10.51
CA LYS A 15 -1.95 9.17 9.49
C LYS A 15 -3.44 9.43 9.53
N GLY A 16 -3.97 10.01 8.44
CA GLY A 16 -5.38 10.17 8.19
C GLY A 16 -5.86 9.20 7.12
N ARG A 17 -6.93 8.43 7.38
CA ARG A 17 -7.55 7.55 6.41
C ARG A 17 -9.06 7.74 6.42
N TRP A 18 -9.61 8.00 5.24
CA TRP A 18 -11.04 8.11 5.03
C TRP A 18 -11.51 7.06 4.03
N LYS A 19 -12.56 6.34 4.40
CA LYS A 19 -13.23 5.36 3.53
C LYS A 19 -14.72 5.67 3.51
N SER A 20 -15.31 5.63 2.32
CA SER A 20 -16.75 5.80 2.14
C SER A 20 -17.24 4.81 1.09
N PHE A 21 -18.48 4.33 1.26
CA PHE A 21 -19.17 3.50 0.30
C PHE A 21 -20.51 4.13 -0.03
N HIS A 22 -20.77 4.29 -1.32
CA HIS A 22 -22.01 4.88 -1.81
C HIS A 22 -22.79 3.86 -2.65
N ALA A 23 -24.05 3.64 -2.30
CA ALA A 23 -24.94 2.78 -3.07
C ALA A 23 -25.64 3.63 -4.11
N TYR A 24 -25.31 3.42 -5.39
CA TYR A 24 -25.96 4.11 -6.51
C TYR A 24 -27.21 3.36 -6.99
N SER A 25 -27.19 2.04 -6.85
CA SER A 25 -28.34 1.18 -7.16
C SER A 25 -28.30 -0.11 -6.35
N ASN A 26 -29.32 -0.95 -6.48
CA ASN A 26 -29.35 -2.28 -5.85
C ASN A 26 -28.23 -3.19 -6.35
N HIS A 27 -27.70 -2.93 -7.54
CA HIS A 27 -26.69 -3.74 -8.20
C HIS A 27 -25.30 -3.08 -8.24
N PHE A 28 -25.22 -1.78 -7.99
CA PHE A 28 -23.96 -1.04 -8.14
C PHE A 28 -23.66 -0.14 -6.94
N ASN A 29 -22.49 -0.33 -6.36
CA ASN A 29 -21.94 0.52 -5.31
C ASN A 29 -20.55 1.01 -5.72
N MET A 30 -20.14 2.14 -5.15
CA MET A 30 -18.80 2.70 -5.32
C MET A 30 -18.15 2.93 -3.97
N GLY A 31 -16.97 2.40 -3.79
CA GLY A 31 -16.10 2.68 -2.66
C GLY A 31 -15.10 3.79 -3.00
N TYR A 32 -14.82 4.63 -2.04
CA TYR A 32 -13.82 5.70 -2.10
C TYR A 32 -12.83 5.53 -0.96
N LEU A 33 -11.57 5.75 -1.24
CA LEU A 33 -10.48 5.74 -0.26
C LEU A 33 -9.63 6.98 -0.45
N SER A 34 -9.31 7.64 0.65
CA SER A 34 -8.27 8.67 0.72
C SER A 34 -7.39 8.41 1.94
N GLU A 35 -6.08 8.46 1.76
CA GLU A 35 -5.12 8.29 2.85
C GLU A 35 -4.01 9.33 2.72
N LEU A 36 -3.69 9.98 3.83
CA LEU A 36 -2.59 10.93 3.97
C LEU A 36 -1.69 10.47 5.12
N VAL A 37 -0.40 10.39 4.86
CA VAL A 37 0.62 10.13 5.88
C VAL A 37 1.67 11.23 5.81
N LEU A 38 1.94 11.83 6.97
CA LEU A 38 3.00 12.82 7.17
C LEU A 38 3.86 12.34 8.36
N SER A 39 5.15 12.19 8.16
CA SER A 39 6.07 11.75 9.20
C SER A 39 7.34 12.60 9.19
N SER A 40 7.80 12.96 10.37
CA SER A 40 9.10 13.61 10.57
C SER A 40 10.26 12.62 10.65
N LYS A 41 10.01 11.34 10.38
CA LYS A 41 10.99 10.27 10.47
C LYS A 41 12.11 10.48 9.46
N ASN A 42 13.35 10.49 9.92
CA ASN A 42 14.53 10.55 9.08
C ASN A 42 14.82 9.20 8.42
N LEU A 43 15.50 9.24 7.28
CA LEU A 43 16.03 8.05 6.65
C LEU A 43 17.15 7.45 7.51
N MET A 44 17.24 6.14 7.49
CA MET A 44 18.38 5.43 8.06
C MET A 44 19.55 5.40 7.08
N ASN A 45 20.74 5.15 7.59
CA ASN A 45 21.94 4.99 6.76
C ASN A 45 21.88 3.76 5.82
N ASN A 46 20.90 2.88 6.01
CA ASN A 46 20.67 1.71 5.18
C ASN A 46 19.33 1.83 4.45
N TYR A 47 19.35 1.60 3.12
CA TYR A 47 18.16 1.67 2.27
C TYR A 47 17.06 0.69 2.72
N THR A 48 17.41 -0.58 2.90
CA THR A 48 16.45 -1.61 3.28
C THR A 48 15.78 -1.29 4.63
N ALA A 49 16.57 -0.85 5.61
CA ALA A 49 16.03 -0.45 6.91
C ALA A 49 15.10 0.76 6.80
N SER A 50 15.44 1.75 5.97
CA SER A 50 14.60 2.93 5.71
C SER A 50 13.26 2.54 5.10
N VAL A 51 13.25 1.66 4.09
CA VAL A 51 12.04 1.21 3.42
C VAL A 51 11.19 0.32 4.33
N LEU A 52 11.80 -0.61 5.09
CA LEU A 52 11.07 -1.48 6.02
C LEU A 52 10.34 -0.69 7.10
N GLN A 53 10.95 0.39 7.58
CA GLN A 53 10.37 1.23 8.62
C GLN A 53 9.39 2.29 8.10
N ALA A 54 9.40 2.56 6.79
CA ALA A 54 8.47 3.51 6.19
C ALA A 54 7.04 2.96 6.20
N PRO A 55 6.04 3.80 6.48
CA PRO A 55 4.64 3.45 6.36
C PRO A 55 4.31 2.87 4.98
N ALA A 56 3.54 1.78 4.96
CA ALA A 56 3.08 1.14 3.75
C ALA A 56 1.66 1.56 3.41
N PHE A 57 1.39 1.79 2.13
CA PHE A 57 0.04 1.92 1.62
C PHE A 57 -0.51 0.54 1.24
N THR A 58 -1.48 0.06 2.01
CA THR A 58 -2.11 -1.25 1.87
C THR A 58 -3.62 -1.07 1.80
N PRO A 59 -4.18 -0.73 0.62
CA PRO A 59 -5.61 -0.41 0.49
C PRO A 59 -6.52 -1.62 0.62
N THR A 60 -6.04 -2.82 0.27
CA THR A 60 -6.81 -4.07 0.33
C THR A 60 -6.19 -5.05 1.33
N PRO A 61 -6.97 -6.01 1.87
CA PRO A 61 -6.42 -7.05 2.73
C PRO A 61 -5.29 -7.84 2.08
N HIS A 62 -5.39 -8.07 0.76
CA HIS A 62 -4.39 -8.84 0.00
C HIS A 62 -3.08 -8.07 -0.17
N SER A 63 -3.13 -6.75 -0.28
CA SER A 63 -1.94 -5.91 -0.38
C SER A 63 -1.11 -5.86 0.91
N THR A 64 -1.66 -6.30 2.05
CA THR A 64 -0.91 -6.37 3.32
C THR A 64 0.09 -7.52 3.35
N ILE A 65 -0.14 -8.56 2.55
CA ILE A 65 0.70 -9.77 2.51
C ILE A 65 1.92 -9.55 1.61
N VAL A 66 1.80 -8.67 0.62
CA VAL A 66 2.85 -8.42 -0.37
C VAL A 66 3.74 -7.26 0.10
N PHE A 67 5.03 -7.55 0.28
CA PHE A 67 6.01 -6.48 0.48
C PHE A 67 6.32 -5.82 -0.86
N ASN A 68 5.90 -4.57 -1.02
CA ASN A 68 6.23 -3.77 -2.19
C ASN A 68 6.84 -2.43 -1.74
N GLU A 69 8.14 -2.26 -2.03
CA GLU A 69 8.89 -1.06 -1.62
C GLU A 69 8.37 0.22 -2.29
N ALA A 70 7.83 0.12 -3.51
CA ALA A 70 7.31 1.28 -4.25
C ALA A 70 6.05 1.90 -3.63
N PHE A 71 5.37 1.17 -2.72
CA PHE A 71 4.22 1.64 -1.97
C PHE A 71 4.54 1.98 -0.51
N ARG A 72 5.80 2.38 -0.26
CA ARG A 72 6.28 2.77 1.06
C ARG A 72 6.99 4.13 0.99
N ALA A 73 6.57 5.04 1.85
CA ALA A 73 7.21 6.35 2.00
C ALA A 73 6.91 6.94 3.38
N ASN A 74 7.78 7.79 3.88
CA ASN A 74 7.55 8.50 5.15
C ASN A 74 6.41 9.51 5.04
N GLN A 75 6.18 10.04 3.84
CA GLN A 75 5.13 11.02 3.56
C GLN A 75 4.51 10.71 2.21
N TYR A 76 3.18 10.56 2.17
CA TYR A 76 2.46 10.28 0.93
C TYR A 76 0.99 10.68 0.97
N VAL A 77 0.42 10.82 -0.21
CA VAL A 77 -1.02 10.87 -0.46
C VAL A 77 -1.41 9.65 -1.29
N ALA A 78 -2.53 9.04 -0.95
CA ALA A 78 -3.06 7.93 -1.73
C ALA A 78 -4.57 8.05 -1.87
N LEU A 79 -5.06 7.67 -3.05
CA LEU A 79 -6.47 7.68 -3.41
C LEU A 79 -6.87 6.32 -3.96
N GLY A 80 -8.15 5.97 -3.81
CA GLY A 80 -8.66 4.72 -4.33
C GLY A 80 -10.13 4.79 -4.69
N LEU A 81 -10.50 4.02 -5.71
CA LEU A 81 -11.86 3.82 -6.18
C LEU A 81 -12.15 2.32 -6.21
N THR A 82 -13.31 1.91 -5.72
CA THR A 82 -13.69 0.49 -5.69
C THR A 82 -15.14 0.33 -6.18
N PRO A 83 -15.37 0.26 -7.51
CA PRO A 83 -16.65 -0.16 -8.06
C PRO A 83 -16.97 -1.60 -7.67
N ILE A 84 -18.22 -1.82 -7.25
CA ILE A 84 -18.74 -3.11 -6.78
C ILE A 84 -20.04 -3.40 -7.53
N TRP A 85 -20.07 -4.50 -8.27
CA TRP A 85 -21.28 -5.00 -8.92
C TRP A 85 -21.82 -6.21 -8.17
N ARG A 86 -23.06 -6.11 -7.72
CA ARG A 86 -23.80 -7.18 -7.04
C ARG A 86 -24.66 -7.93 -8.04
N PHE A 87 -24.39 -9.20 -8.25
CA PHE A 87 -25.21 -10.09 -9.09
C PHE A 87 -26.35 -10.73 -8.27
N SER A 88 -26.08 -10.96 -6.97
CA SER A 88 -27.05 -11.48 -6.04
C SER A 88 -26.73 -11.02 -4.62
N LYS A 89 -27.55 -11.40 -3.64
CA LYS A 89 -27.26 -11.14 -2.22
C LYS A 89 -25.98 -11.84 -1.74
N LEU A 90 -25.62 -12.95 -2.38
CA LEU A 90 -24.47 -13.78 -2.00
C LEU A 90 -23.24 -13.51 -2.87
N PHE A 91 -23.43 -13.03 -4.09
CA PHE A 91 -22.33 -12.95 -5.06
C PHE A 91 -22.17 -11.55 -5.64
N HIS A 92 -20.93 -11.04 -5.60
CA HIS A 92 -20.56 -9.76 -6.21
C HIS A 92 -19.13 -9.80 -6.75
N CYS A 93 -18.83 -8.92 -7.69
CA CYS A 93 -17.48 -8.60 -8.08
C CYS A 93 -17.12 -7.19 -7.65
N GLN A 94 -15.86 -6.97 -7.37
CA GLN A 94 -15.30 -5.65 -7.07
C GLN A 94 -14.01 -5.44 -7.82
N PHE A 95 -13.77 -4.18 -8.23
CA PHE A 95 -12.55 -3.75 -8.87
C PHE A 95 -11.98 -2.60 -8.04
N GLY A 96 -10.77 -2.76 -7.56
CA GLY A 96 -10.06 -1.72 -6.83
C GLY A 96 -9.03 -1.04 -7.73
N PHE A 97 -9.04 0.29 -7.79
CA PHE A 97 -8.03 1.10 -8.47
C PHE A 97 -7.45 2.06 -7.45
N TYR A 98 -6.14 1.99 -7.24
CA TYR A 98 -5.48 2.76 -6.20
C TYR A 98 -4.26 3.46 -6.74
N GLY A 99 -4.16 4.76 -6.47
CA GLY A 99 -2.99 5.58 -6.76
C GLY A 99 -2.24 5.93 -5.48
N PHE A 100 -0.93 5.90 -5.54
CA PHE A 100 -0.01 6.21 -4.46
C PHE A 100 1.03 7.22 -4.94
N MET A 101 1.15 8.33 -4.26
CA MET A 101 2.06 9.40 -4.58
C MET A 101 2.88 9.78 -3.34
N PRO A 102 4.14 9.32 -3.23
CA PRO A 102 5.03 9.77 -2.18
C PRO A 102 5.37 11.25 -2.38
N LEU A 103 5.39 12.03 -1.30
CA LEU A 103 5.90 13.40 -1.37
C LEU A 103 7.40 13.39 -1.68
N TYR A 104 8.11 12.46 -1.06
CA TYR A 104 9.52 12.17 -1.32
C TYR A 104 9.71 10.66 -1.39
N GLU A 105 10.11 10.16 -2.56
CA GLU A 105 10.44 8.76 -2.76
C GLU A 105 11.72 8.40 -2.00
N ILE A 106 11.77 7.22 -1.40
CA ILE A 106 12.99 6.69 -0.79
C ILE A 106 13.80 6.00 -1.89
N GLN A 107 14.91 6.60 -2.28
CA GLN A 107 15.76 6.12 -3.37
C GLN A 107 17.01 5.41 -2.84
N LYS A 108 17.38 4.34 -3.56
CA LYS A 108 18.60 3.59 -3.31
C LYS A 108 19.80 4.34 -3.90
N GLN A 109 20.80 4.59 -3.07
CA GLN A 109 22.08 5.18 -3.50
C GLN A 109 23.22 4.20 -3.21
N ALA A 110 23.87 3.73 -4.27
CA ALA A 110 25.06 2.90 -4.13
C ALA A 110 26.24 3.70 -3.54
N ILE A 111 27.03 3.05 -2.70
CA ILE A 111 28.27 3.63 -2.16
C ILE A 111 29.42 3.23 -3.12
N ALA A 112 30.17 4.22 -3.60
CA ALA A 112 31.24 4.01 -4.61
C ALA A 112 32.27 2.94 -4.21
N ASN A 113 32.57 2.82 -2.90
CA ASN A 113 33.59 1.89 -2.38
C ASN A 113 33.02 0.55 -1.90
N ASN A 114 31.69 0.37 -1.88
CA ASN A 114 31.06 -0.87 -1.46
C ASN A 114 29.70 -1.07 -2.15
N PRO A 115 29.67 -1.72 -3.33
CA PRO A 115 28.45 -1.88 -4.13
C PRO A 115 27.36 -2.74 -3.44
N ASN A 116 27.72 -3.52 -2.42
CA ASN A 116 26.79 -4.35 -1.67
C ASN A 116 26.04 -3.58 -0.56
N VAL A 117 26.50 -2.36 -0.25
CA VAL A 117 25.85 -1.48 0.74
C VAL A 117 25.19 -0.31 0.04
N ALA A 118 23.89 -0.20 0.21
CA ALA A 118 23.12 0.92 -0.31
C ALA A 118 22.62 1.81 0.82
N THR A 119 22.86 3.11 0.68
CA THR A 119 22.27 4.14 1.53
C THR A 119 20.93 4.58 0.98
N ALA A 120 20.10 5.17 1.86
CA ALA A 120 18.84 5.79 1.49
C ALA A 120 19.01 7.29 1.30
N ARG A 121 18.35 7.84 0.29
CA ARG A 121 18.17 9.28 0.13
C ARG A 121 16.74 9.60 -0.28
N TYR A 122 16.30 10.82 -0.03
CA TYR A 122 15.06 11.32 -0.59
C TYR A 122 15.24 11.72 -2.05
N GLY A 123 14.30 11.29 -2.89
CA GLY A 123 14.15 11.75 -4.26
C GLY A 123 13.60 13.18 -4.33
N LYS A 124 13.25 13.61 -5.54
CA LYS A 124 12.60 14.91 -5.76
C LYS A 124 11.17 14.90 -5.25
N PHE A 125 10.67 16.07 -4.87
CA PHE A 125 9.31 16.26 -4.40
C PHE A 125 8.29 15.90 -5.50
N LEU A 126 7.30 15.03 -5.16
CA LEU A 126 6.20 14.58 -6.05
C LEU A 126 6.66 14.07 -7.42
N ASN A 127 7.80 13.40 -7.49
CA ASN A 127 8.39 12.95 -8.77
C ASN A 127 8.04 11.51 -9.14
N SER A 128 7.36 10.77 -8.29
CA SER A 128 6.97 9.38 -8.56
C SER A 128 5.47 9.17 -8.29
N PHE A 129 4.87 8.32 -9.10
CA PHE A 129 3.49 7.90 -8.96
C PHE A 129 3.40 6.39 -9.21
N ASN A 130 2.85 5.68 -8.23
CA ASN A 130 2.61 4.26 -8.33
C ASN A 130 1.12 3.96 -8.26
N TYR A 131 0.69 2.92 -8.95
CA TYR A 131 -0.70 2.49 -8.94
C TYR A 131 -0.81 0.98 -8.80
N MET A 132 -1.92 0.53 -8.26
CA MET A 132 -2.28 -0.87 -8.23
C MET A 132 -3.74 -1.05 -8.62
N GLY A 133 -4.03 -2.19 -9.23
CA GLY A 133 -5.37 -2.65 -9.52
C GLY A 133 -5.63 -4.00 -8.87
N GLU A 134 -6.86 -4.21 -8.41
CA GLU A 134 -7.31 -5.50 -7.88
C GLU A 134 -8.70 -5.82 -8.42
N ALA A 135 -8.89 -7.03 -8.92
CA ALA A 135 -10.20 -7.58 -9.27
C ALA A 135 -10.50 -8.73 -8.32
N SER A 136 -11.71 -8.78 -7.77
CA SER A 136 -12.12 -9.83 -6.84
C SER A 136 -13.54 -10.30 -7.14
N LEU A 137 -13.72 -11.62 -7.09
CA LEU A 137 -15.03 -12.28 -7.07
C LEU A 137 -15.29 -12.74 -5.63
N VAL A 138 -16.39 -12.30 -5.05
CA VAL A 138 -16.69 -12.54 -3.64
C VAL A 138 -18.01 -13.28 -3.50
N LEU A 139 -17.96 -14.43 -2.82
CA LEU A 139 -19.11 -15.20 -2.38
C LEU A 139 -19.28 -14.99 -0.87
N LYS A 140 -20.41 -14.40 -0.48
CA LYS A 140 -20.79 -14.22 0.93
C LYS A 140 -21.78 -15.31 1.35
N LEU A 141 -21.35 -16.15 2.27
CA LEU A 141 -22.20 -17.11 2.96
C LEU A 141 -22.54 -16.57 4.36
N PRO A 142 -23.51 -17.11 5.08
CA PRO A 142 -23.95 -16.57 6.37
C PRO A 142 -22.85 -16.39 7.42
N PHE A 143 -21.81 -17.22 7.40
CA PHE A 143 -20.72 -17.20 8.38
C PHE A 143 -19.35 -17.06 7.76
N ILE A 144 -19.21 -17.18 6.43
CA ILE A 144 -17.94 -17.24 5.73
C ILE A 144 -18.01 -16.40 4.47
N SER A 145 -16.98 -15.63 4.18
CA SER A 145 -16.77 -15.03 2.87
C SER A 145 -15.60 -15.70 2.15
N ILE A 146 -15.80 -16.04 0.88
CA ILE A 146 -14.76 -16.60 0.03
C ILE A 146 -14.54 -15.60 -1.10
N SER A 147 -13.29 -15.20 -1.33
CA SER A 147 -12.95 -14.32 -2.45
C SER A 147 -11.79 -14.87 -3.25
N LEU A 148 -11.98 -14.96 -4.56
CA LEU A 148 -10.90 -15.13 -5.53
C LEU A 148 -10.48 -13.75 -5.99
N TYR A 149 -9.21 -13.43 -5.93
CA TYR A 149 -8.70 -12.13 -6.32
C TYR A 149 -7.51 -12.23 -7.27
N ALA A 150 -7.35 -11.20 -8.08
CA ALA A 150 -6.19 -10.96 -8.90
C ALA A 150 -5.77 -9.50 -8.72
N ASN A 151 -4.50 -9.24 -8.41
CA ASN A 151 -3.98 -7.89 -8.29
C ASN A 151 -2.70 -7.69 -9.10
N GLY A 152 -2.49 -6.46 -9.53
CA GLY A 152 -1.31 -6.04 -10.28
C GLY A 152 -0.82 -4.68 -9.80
N TYR A 153 0.50 -4.47 -9.91
CA TYR A 153 1.20 -3.29 -9.43
C TYR A 153 2.00 -2.64 -10.56
N SER A 154 2.10 -1.31 -10.55
CA SER A 154 2.90 -0.56 -11.51
C SER A 154 4.38 -0.84 -11.39
N TYR A 155 4.84 -1.18 -10.19
CA TYR A 155 6.24 -1.47 -9.91
C TYR A 155 6.36 -2.58 -8.83
N PRO A 156 7.31 -3.52 -8.96
CA PRO A 156 8.10 -3.78 -10.17
C PRO A 156 7.21 -4.22 -11.33
N LYS A 157 7.64 -3.97 -12.57
CA LYS A 157 6.90 -4.37 -13.76
C LYS A 157 6.57 -5.87 -13.71
N GLN A 158 5.33 -6.23 -14.07
CA GLN A 158 4.80 -7.61 -14.09
C GLN A 158 4.58 -8.25 -12.70
N ASN A 159 4.44 -7.45 -11.66
CA ASN A 159 4.02 -7.99 -10.37
C ASN A 159 2.50 -8.22 -10.36
N PHE A 160 2.12 -9.44 -10.71
CA PHE A 160 0.75 -9.90 -10.75
C PHE A 160 0.58 -11.10 -9.83
N ASN A 161 -0.44 -11.07 -8.97
CA ASN A 161 -0.72 -12.15 -8.04
C ASN A 161 -2.18 -12.56 -8.14
N ILE A 162 -2.42 -13.85 -8.03
CA ILE A 162 -3.76 -14.44 -7.89
C ILE A 162 -3.80 -15.18 -6.56
N GLY A 163 -4.90 -15.07 -5.86
CA GLY A 163 -5.06 -15.75 -4.59
C GLY A 163 -6.49 -15.97 -4.19
N LEU A 164 -6.65 -16.80 -3.18
CA LEU A 164 -7.92 -17.12 -2.53
C LEU A 164 -7.86 -16.60 -1.09
N ASN A 165 -8.93 -15.93 -0.67
CA ASN A 165 -9.09 -15.51 0.71
C ASN A 165 -10.39 -16.09 1.27
N ILE A 166 -10.31 -16.63 2.48
CA ILE A 166 -11.44 -17.15 3.24
C ILE A 166 -11.48 -16.39 4.56
N GLY A 167 -12.57 -15.69 4.81
CA GLY A 167 -12.77 -14.89 6.02
C GLY A 167 -14.05 -15.26 6.73
N TYR A 168 -14.07 -15.15 8.05
CA TYR A 168 -15.29 -15.20 8.86
C TYR A 168 -15.95 -13.82 8.83
N LEU A 169 -17.31 -13.79 8.80
CA LEU A 169 -18.13 -12.58 8.83
C LEU A 169 -18.59 -12.29 10.26
#